data_76e9112637b35afb7e425e202e1fd74f
#
_entry.id   76e9112637b35afb7e425e202e1fd74f
#
_cell.length_a   1.000
_cell.length_b   1.000
_cell.length_c   1.000
_cell.angle_alpha   90.00
_cell.angle_beta   90.00
_cell.angle_gamma   90.00
#
_symmetry.space_group_name_H-M   'P 1'
#
loop_
_entity.id
_entity.type
_entity.pdbx_description
1 polymer ?
#
loop_
_entity_poly.entity_id
_entity_poly.type
_entity_poly.pdbx_seq_one_letter_code
_entity_poly.pdbx_strand_id
1 'polypeptide(L)'
;MKYPKEYLDEIKIRLKVSTVVSIHVSLKKRGKEFVGLSPFKNEKTPSFTVNDEKGFYHCFSTSEHGNIFDFIMKMQNFKFGEAVKFLASLAGMTPYRFSKVDEQREKEWNEYTGIYSDYTN
;
A
#
# COMPACT_ATOMS: atom_id res chain seq x y z
N MET A 1 -17.01 3.11 -3.30
CA MET A 1 -16.98 2.48 -1.98
C MET A 1 -15.68 2.79 -1.28
N LYS A 2 -15.76 2.98 0.00
CA LYS A 2 -14.57 3.24 0.78
C LYS A 2 -14.43 2.20 1.89
N TYR A 3 -13.21 1.76 2.09
CA TYR A 3 -12.94 0.89 3.22
C TYR A 3 -12.97 1.70 4.51
N PRO A 4 -13.49 1.14 5.61
CA PRO A 4 -13.44 1.83 6.90
C PRO A 4 -12.00 2.05 7.31
N LYS A 5 -11.76 3.16 7.98
CA LYS A 5 -10.41 3.47 8.47
C LYS A 5 -9.90 2.37 9.40
N GLU A 6 -10.78 1.85 10.24
CA GLU A 6 -10.42 0.79 11.20
C GLU A 6 -9.90 -0.46 10.50
N TYR A 7 -10.50 -0.82 9.37
CA TYR A 7 -10.07 -1.97 8.59
C TYR A 7 -8.67 -1.74 8.02
N LEU A 8 -8.44 -0.57 7.46
CA LEU A 8 -7.14 -0.22 6.89
C LEU A 8 -6.06 -0.12 7.97
N ASP A 9 -6.42 0.44 9.12
CA ASP A 9 -5.49 0.56 10.23
C ASP A 9 -5.10 -0.82 10.77
N GLU A 10 -6.03 -1.76 10.81
CA GLU A 10 -5.74 -3.11 11.25
C GLU A 10 -4.73 -3.79 10.33
N ILE A 11 -4.86 -3.58 9.03
CA ILE A 11 -3.89 -4.11 8.07
C ILE A 11 -2.50 -3.54 8.38
N LYS A 12 -2.42 -2.25 8.62
CA LYS A 12 -1.15 -1.59 8.93
C LYS A 12 -0.54 -2.09 10.25
N ILE A 13 -1.39 -2.39 11.23
CA ILE A 13 -0.93 -2.91 12.51
C ILE A 13 -0.34 -4.31 12.34
N ARG A 14 -0.96 -5.13 11.51
CA ARG A 14 -0.54 -6.51 11.30
C ARG A 14 0.66 -6.65 10.37
N LEU A 15 0.87 -5.68 9.48
CA LEU A 15 1.93 -5.75 8.48
C LEU A 15 2.92 -4.59 8.63
N LYS A 16 4.16 -4.93 8.93
CA LYS A 16 5.22 -3.93 8.94
C LYS A 16 5.59 -3.56 7.52
N VAL A 17 5.98 -2.31 7.32
CA VAL A 17 6.40 -1.84 5.99
C VAL A 17 7.56 -2.67 5.48
N SER A 18 8.54 -2.97 6.34
CA SER A 18 9.69 -3.78 5.95
C SER A 18 9.27 -5.16 5.47
N THR A 19 8.26 -5.77 6.09
CA THR A 19 7.75 -7.07 5.68
C THR A 19 7.15 -7.02 4.28
N VAL A 20 6.33 -6.02 4.01
CA VAL A 20 5.69 -5.85 2.71
C VAL A 20 6.71 -5.51 1.63
N VAL A 21 7.61 -4.59 1.93
CA VAL A 21 8.65 -4.17 0.97
C VAL A 21 9.60 -5.33 0.65
N SER A 22 9.89 -6.19 1.63
CA SER A 22 10.80 -7.32 1.43
C SER A 22 10.31 -8.32 0.39
N ILE A 23 9.04 -8.29 0.03
CA ILE A 23 8.51 -9.13 -1.04
C ILE A 23 9.19 -8.77 -2.36
N HIS A 24 9.52 -7.49 -2.56
CA HIS A 24 10.08 -6.99 -3.82
C HIS A 24 11.51 -6.46 -3.70
N VAL A 25 11.95 -6.11 -2.51
CA VAL A 25 13.23 -5.44 -2.30
C VAL A 25 14.03 -6.17 -1.22
N SER A 26 15.29 -6.40 -1.50
CA SER A 26 16.19 -6.98 -0.49
C SER A 26 16.62 -5.86 0.46
N LEU A 27 16.23 -5.97 1.71
CA LEU A 27 16.48 -4.94 2.71
C LEU A 27 17.52 -5.40 3.73
N LYS A 28 18.33 -4.46 4.19
CA LYS A 28 19.29 -4.68 5.27
C LYS A 28 18.97 -3.72 6.40
N LYS A 29 19.01 -4.21 7.61
CA LYS A 29 18.77 -3.37 8.77
C LYS A 29 19.93 -2.41 8.99
N ARG A 30 19.61 -1.14 9.23
CA ARG A 30 20.60 -0.11 9.48
C ARG A 30 20.08 0.83 10.56
N GLY A 31 20.49 0.59 11.80
CA GLY A 31 19.95 1.31 12.93
C GLY A 31 18.48 0.99 13.13
N LYS A 32 17.64 2.01 13.12
CA LYS A 32 16.19 1.84 13.27
C LYS A 32 15.47 1.70 11.93
N GLU A 33 16.21 1.76 10.84
CA GLU A 33 15.62 1.67 9.51
C GLU A 33 16.18 0.50 8.73
N PHE A 34 15.54 0.24 7.60
CA PHE A 34 16.03 -0.74 6.63
C PHE A 34 16.39 -0.01 5.36
N VAL A 35 17.42 -0.50 4.67
CA VAL A 35 17.87 0.13 3.43
C VAL A 35 18.03 -0.91 2.34
N GLY A 36 17.87 -0.49 1.10
CA GLY A 36 18.03 -1.36 -0.05
C GLY A 36 18.11 -0.56 -1.33
N LEU A 37 18.26 -1.28 -2.45
CA LEU A 37 18.25 -0.64 -3.76
C LEU A 37 16.80 -0.32 -4.13
N SER A 38 16.61 0.83 -4.75
CA SER A 38 15.27 1.26 -5.14
C SER A 38 14.67 0.32 -6.18
N PRO A 39 13.40 -0.12 -6.00
CA PRO A 39 12.71 -0.88 -7.03
C PRO A 39 12.16 0.00 -8.16
N PHE A 40 12.22 1.32 -7.98
CA PHE A 40 11.68 2.28 -8.94
C PHE A 40 12.72 2.80 -9.92
N LYS A 41 13.97 2.49 -9.68
CA LYS A 41 15.07 2.98 -10.50
C LYS A 41 16.20 1.99 -10.44
N ASN A 42 16.85 1.78 -11.57
CA ASN A 42 18.03 0.92 -11.64
C ASN A 42 19.21 1.69 -11.06
N GLU A 43 19.72 1.25 -9.93
CA GLU A 43 20.81 1.94 -9.24
C GLU A 43 21.74 0.93 -8.57
N LYS A 44 22.96 1.37 -8.25
CA LYS A 44 23.94 0.53 -7.57
C LYS A 44 24.12 0.93 -6.12
N THR A 45 23.73 2.16 -5.76
CA THR A 45 23.86 2.66 -4.40
C THR A 45 22.52 2.64 -3.71
N PRO A 46 22.40 2.05 -2.52
CA PRO A 46 21.13 2.00 -1.81
C PRO A 46 20.61 3.41 -1.50
N SER A 47 19.38 3.67 -1.92
CA SER A 47 18.71 4.94 -1.66
C SER A 47 17.29 4.74 -1.15
N PHE A 48 16.87 3.50 -1.04
CA PHE A 48 15.52 3.16 -0.60
C PHE A 48 15.54 2.83 0.88
N THR A 49 14.75 3.54 1.67
CA THR A 49 14.71 3.35 3.11
C THR A 49 13.31 3.01 3.57
N VAL A 50 13.22 2.25 4.64
CA VAL A 50 11.96 1.84 5.25
C VAL A 50 12.05 2.09 6.75
N ASN A 51 11.04 2.75 7.30
CA ASN A 51 10.94 2.99 8.73
C ASN A 51 9.65 2.35 9.26
N ASP A 52 9.77 1.22 9.96
CA ASP A 52 8.63 0.49 10.47
C ASP A 52 7.89 1.26 11.58
N GLU A 53 8.62 2.02 12.36
CA GLU A 53 8.05 2.79 13.45
C GLU A 53 7.14 3.89 12.92
N LYS A 54 7.57 4.56 11.86
CA LYS A 54 6.79 5.62 11.22
C LYS A 54 5.80 5.08 10.19
N GLY A 55 6.02 3.86 9.71
CA GLY A 55 5.14 3.23 8.75
C GLY A 55 5.30 3.72 7.32
N PHE A 56 6.50 4.17 6.95
CA PHE A 56 6.75 4.70 5.60
C PHE A 56 7.96 4.08 4.96
N TYR A 57 7.95 4.12 3.63
CA TYR A 57 9.16 3.96 2.84
C TYR A 57 9.50 5.31 2.19
N HIS A 58 10.76 5.51 1.86
CA HIS A 58 11.20 6.69 1.14
C HIS A 58 12.35 6.32 0.20
N CYS A 59 12.23 6.73 -1.04
CA CYS A 59 13.27 6.54 -2.04
C CYS A 59 13.95 7.88 -2.30
N PHE A 60 15.18 8.04 -1.84
CA PHE A 60 15.90 9.31 -1.98
C PHE A 60 16.28 9.64 -3.41
N SER A 61 16.42 8.62 -4.26
CA SER A 61 16.80 8.86 -5.66
C SER A 61 15.63 9.33 -6.53
N THR A 62 14.41 8.93 -6.20
CA THR A 62 13.22 9.30 -6.99
C THR A 62 12.26 10.20 -6.24
N SER A 63 12.50 10.43 -4.95
CA SER A 63 11.62 11.16 -4.04
C SER A 63 10.28 10.50 -3.80
N GLU A 64 10.09 9.26 -4.22
CA GLU A 64 8.86 8.54 -3.94
C GLU A 64 8.80 8.08 -2.49
N HIS A 65 7.63 8.16 -1.92
CA HIS A 65 7.40 7.78 -0.52
C HIS A 65 5.96 7.34 -0.33
N GLY A 66 5.69 6.65 0.75
CA GLY A 66 4.33 6.23 1.06
C GLY A 66 4.27 5.11 2.08
N ASN A 67 3.08 4.55 2.22
CA ASN A 67 2.84 3.43 3.12
C ASN A 67 2.76 2.11 2.35
N ILE A 68 2.32 1.03 3.01
CA ILE A 68 2.27 -0.28 2.37
C ILE A 68 1.29 -0.33 1.19
N PHE A 69 0.19 0.42 1.27
CA PHE A 69 -0.77 0.47 0.17
C PHE A 69 -0.16 1.13 -1.06
N ASP A 70 0.51 2.27 -0.86
CA ASP A 70 1.18 2.97 -1.94
C ASP A 70 2.24 2.09 -2.61
N PHE A 71 3.00 1.36 -1.80
CA PHE A 71 4.06 0.50 -2.30
C PHE A 71 3.50 -0.61 -3.20
N ILE A 72 2.49 -1.32 -2.71
CA ILE A 72 1.91 -2.43 -3.47
C ILE A 72 1.20 -1.94 -4.73
N MET A 73 0.54 -0.79 -4.65
CA MET A 73 -0.10 -0.21 -5.83
C MET A 73 0.92 0.08 -6.92
N LYS A 74 2.08 0.62 -6.55
CA LYS A 74 3.14 0.91 -7.52
C LYS A 74 3.83 -0.33 -8.03
N MET A 75 4.15 -1.25 -7.14
CA MET A 75 4.92 -2.44 -7.51
C MET A 75 4.12 -3.43 -8.35
N GLN A 76 2.84 -3.57 -8.08
CA GLN A 76 2.00 -4.53 -8.77
C GLN A 76 1.00 -3.90 -9.73
N ASN A 77 1.07 -2.58 -9.87
CA ASN A 77 0.15 -1.84 -10.73
C ASN A 77 -1.31 -2.10 -10.34
N PHE A 78 -1.56 -2.14 -9.05
CA PHE A 78 -2.89 -2.35 -8.50
C PHE A 78 -3.62 -1.05 -8.26
N LYS A 79 -4.95 -1.11 -8.34
CA LYS A 79 -5.79 -0.06 -7.81
C LYS A 79 -5.87 -0.22 -6.30
N PHE A 80 -6.33 0.79 -5.59
CA PHE A 80 -6.37 0.77 -4.14
C PHE A 80 -7.13 -0.45 -3.59
N GLY A 81 -8.30 -0.73 -4.16
CA GLY A 81 -9.10 -1.87 -3.72
C GLY A 81 -8.38 -3.20 -3.88
N GLU A 82 -7.64 -3.35 -4.97
CA GLU A 82 -6.85 -4.56 -5.21
C GLU A 82 -5.70 -4.67 -4.21
N ALA A 83 -5.05 -3.55 -3.91
CA ALA A 83 -3.97 -3.52 -2.92
C ALA A 83 -4.50 -3.88 -1.52
N VAL A 84 -5.68 -3.37 -1.16
CA VAL A 84 -6.29 -3.68 0.13
C VAL A 84 -6.59 -5.17 0.24
N LYS A 85 -7.14 -5.77 -0.81
CA LYS A 85 -7.43 -7.21 -0.81
C LYS A 85 -6.16 -8.03 -0.67
N PHE A 86 -5.13 -7.66 -1.40
CA PHE A 86 -3.85 -8.35 -1.35
C PHE A 86 -3.24 -8.28 0.06
N LEU A 87 -3.19 -7.09 0.62
CA LEU A 87 -2.59 -6.88 1.93
C LEU A 87 -3.41 -7.49 3.07
N ALA A 88 -4.74 -7.44 2.96
CA ALA A 88 -5.60 -8.09 3.95
C ALA A 88 -5.37 -9.60 3.96
N SER A 89 -5.25 -10.19 2.78
CA SER A 89 -4.95 -11.61 2.65
C SER A 89 -3.59 -11.94 3.28
N LEU A 90 -2.60 -11.12 3.00
CA LEU A 90 -1.26 -11.29 3.55
C LEU A 90 -1.26 -11.16 5.08
N ALA A 91 -2.11 -10.30 5.62
CA ALA A 91 -2.26 -10.09 7.05
C ALA A 91 -3.11 -11.17 7.73
N GLY A 92 -3.67 -12.09 6.96
CA GLY A 92 -4.53 -13.12 7.50
C GLY A 92 -5.90 -12.62 7.92
N MET A 93 -6.34 -11.52 7.35
CA MET A 93 -7.63 -10.93 7.66
C MET A 93 -8.70 -11.40 6.69
N THR A 94 -9.94 -11.46 7.18
CA THR A 94 -11.09 -11.75 6.33
C THR A 94 -11.31 -10.58 5.36
N PRO A 95 -11.58 -10.86 4.07
CA PRO A 95 -11.87 -9.79 3.13
C PRO A 95 -13.05 -8.95 3.60
N TYR A 96 -12.93 -7.64 3.46
CA TYR A 96 -14.00 -6.74 3.83
C TYR A 96 -15.16 -6.87 2.83
N ARG A 97 -16.36 -6.98 3.34
CA ARG A 97 -17.55 -7.08 2.50
C ARG A 97 -18.39 -5.82 2.63
N PHE A 98 -18.63 -5.20 1.50
CA PHE A 98 -19.52 -4.04 1.45
C PHE A 98 -20.95 -4.52 1.40
N SER A 99 -21.87 -3.73 1.96
CA SER A 99 -23.28 -4.04 1.88
C SER A 99 -23.78 -3.78 0.45
N LYS A 100 -24.94 -4.37 0.11
CA LYS A 100 -25.53 -4.12 -1.21
C LYS A 100 -25.87 -2.65 -1.41
N VAL A 101 -26.24 -1.96 -0.34
CA VAL A 101 -26.54 -0.54 -0.40
C VAL A 101 -25.30 0.25 -0.77
N ASP A 102 -24.15 -0.10 -0.16
CA ASP A 102 -22.90 0.58 -0.45
C ASP A 102 -22.46 0.34 -1.89
N GLU A 103 -22.61 -0.89 -2.37
CA GLU A 103 -22.26 -1.25 -3.75
C GLU A 103 -23.14 -0.46 -4.73
N GLN A 104 -24.42 -0.34 -4.46
CA GLN A 104 -25.34 0.38 -5.31
C GLN A 104 -25.00 1.87 -5.35
N ARG A 105 -24.68 2.45 -4.21
CA ARG A 105 -24.29 3.87 -4.15
C ARG A 105 -23.04 4.14 -4.96
N GLU A 106 -22.06 3.25 -4.85
CA GLU A 106 -20.83 3.39 -5.60
C GLU A 106 -21.09 3.32 -7.10
N LYS A 107 -21.93 2.38 -7.52
CA LYS A 107 -22.28 2.21 -8.91
C LYS A 107 -23.00 3.43 -9.45
N GLU A 108 -23.96 3.96 -8.72
CA GLU A 108 -24.70 5.16 -9.10
C GLU A 108 -23.77 6.37 -9.20
N TRP A 109 -22.88 6.50 -8.26
CA TRP A 109 -21.92 7.60 -8.24
C TRP A 109 -21.02 7.55 -9.47
N ASN A 110 -20.51 6.39 -9.82
CA ASN A 110 -19.65 6.22 -10.98
C ASN A 110 -20.38 6.52 -12.28
N GLU A 111 -21.62 6.08 -12.39
CA GLU A 111 -22.44 6.37 -13.57
C GLU A 111 -22.72 7.86 -13.71
N TYR A 112 -23.03 8.51 -12.59
CA TYR A 112 -23.39 9.93 -12.59
C TYR A 112 -22.19 10.83 -12.89
N THR A 113 -21.05 10.55 -12.29
CA THR A 113 -19.88 11.42 -12.42
C THR A 113 -18.97 11.05 -13.58
N GLY A 114 -19.05 9.84 -14.05
CA GLY A 114 -18.13 9.32 -15.06
C GLY A 114 -16.72 9.17 -14.54
N ILE A 115 -16.57 9.19 -13.23
CA ILE A 115 -15.26 9.10 -12.57
C ILE A 115 -15.17 7.80 -11.78
N TYR A 116 -14.10 7.07 -12.01
CA TYR A 116 -13.79 5.93 -11.17
C TYR A 116 -12.95 6.44 -10.04
N SER A 117 -13.42 6.23 -8.84
CA SER A 117 -12.65 6.60 -7.68
C SER A 117 -11.45 5.68 -7.57
N ASP A 118 -10.28 6.25 -7.62
CA ASP A 118 -9.05 5.49 -7.51
C ASP A 118 -8.68 5.21 -6.08
N TYR A 119 -9.31 5.87 -5.14
CA TYR A 119 -8.98 5.73 -3.73
C TYR A 119 -7.53 6.06 -3.41
N THR A 120 -6.84 6.63 -4.34
CA THR A 120 -5.46 7.05 -4.15
C THR A 120 -5.38 8.47 -3.66
N ASN A 121 -6.49 9.06 -3.53
CA ASN A 121 -6.63 10.43 -3.11
C ASN A 121 -6.51 10.58 -1.60
#